data_ae16b2a713d022e63123ec7982b9a0a2
#
_entry.id   ae16b2a713d022e63123ec7982b9a0a2
#
_cell.length_a   1.000
_cell.length_b   1.000
_cell.length_c   1.000
_cell.angle_alpha   90.00
_cell.angle_beta   90.00
_cell.angle_gamma   90.00
#
_symmetry.space_group_name_H-M   'P 1'
#
loop_
_entity.id
_entity.type
_entity.pdbx_description
1 polymer ?
#
loop_
_entity_poly.entity_id
_entity_poly.type
_entity_poly.pdbx_seq_one_letter_code
_entity_poly.pdbx_strand_id
1 'polypeptide(L)'
;MKRKTMALLVGTHLLVAAAGFAAGVYTLPILIAPSAPGSELVAASQQQARFHGTFRRDLTDSDRLHWGEGKVSIGPDTVSLMGKLAPGPDYQLYLSPAFVETEADFARLKDQMVRVGPVKTFDNFIVPLPATVDPARYDSVIVWCETFGQFITAARYRQ
;
A
#
# COMPACT_ATOMS: atom_id res chain seq x y z
N MET A 1 -46.66 -4.84 15.37
CA MET A 1 -45.79 -5.41 14.30
C MET A 1 -45.46 -6.86 14.66
N LYS A 2 -45.59 -7.81 13.71
CA LYS A 2 -45.32 -9.23 13.99
C LYS A 2 -43.81 -9.40 14.23
N ARG A 3 -43.42 -10.24 15.22
CA ARG A 3 -42.00 -10.46 15.54
C ARG A 3 -41.14 -10.81 14.32
N LYS A 4 -41.71 -11.60 13.37
CA LYS A 4 -41.02 -11.95 12.10
C LYS A 4 -40.74 -10.74 11.22
N THR A 5 -41.70 -9.79 11.11
CA THR A 5 -41.50 -8.56 10.32
C THR A 5 -40.40 -7.67 10.94
N MET A 6 -40.38 -7.57 12.27
CA MET A 6 -39.36 -6.80 12.97
C MET A 6 -37.98 -7.41 12.80
N ALA A 7 -37.83 -8.74 12.93
CA ALA A 7 -36.58 -9.44 12.70
C ALA A 7 -36.07 -9.27 11.26
N LEU A 8 -36.97 -9.33 10.27
CA LEU A 8 -36.61 -9.10 8.87
C LEU A 8 -36.11 -7.66 8.65
N LEU A 9 -36.83 -6.66 9.19
CA LEU A 9 -36.41 -5.26 9.07
C LEU A 9 -35.04 -5.01 9.71
N VAL A 10 -34.85 -5.51 10.94
CA VAL A 10 -33.53 -5.37 11.60
C VAL A 10 -32.44 -6.06 10.78
N GLY A 11 -32.65 -7.28 10.31
CA GLY A 11 -31.69 -8.01 9.48
C GLY A 11 -31.34 -7.28 8.18
N THR A 12 -32.32 -6.74 7.47
CA THR A 12 -32.09 -5.99 6.24
C THR A 12 -31.30 -4.68 6.49
N HIS A 13 -31.63 -3.95 7.57
CA HIS A 13 -30.90 -2.72 7.92
C HIS A 13 -29.44 -3.01 8.31
N LEU A 14 -29.19 -4.07 9.08
CA LEU A 14 -27.82 -4.48 9.42
C LEU A 14 -27.02 -4.89 8.18
N LEU A 15 -27.64 -5.61 7.26
CA LEU A 15 -27.01 -6.02 6.01
C LEU A 15 -26.66 -4.80 5.13
N VAL A 16 -27.60 -3.86 4.97
CA VAL A 16 -27.36 -2.63 4.21
C VAL A 16 -26.29 -1.77 4.88
N ALA A 17 -26.30 -1.65 6.20
CA ALA A 17 -25.27 -0.92 6.95
C ALA A 17 -23.89 -1.55 6.77
N ALA A 18 -23.77 -2.88 6.87
CA ALA A 18 -22.52 -3.59 6.65
C ALA A 18 -22.00 -3.44 5.21
N ALA A 19 -22.88 -3.60 4.22
CA ALA A 19 -22.54 -3.42 2.81
C ALA A 19 -22.12 -1.97 2.51
N GLY A 20 -22.85 -0.99 3.04
CA GLY A 20 -22.53 0.43 2.90
C GLY A 20 -21.19 0.80 3.55
N PHE A 21 -20.92 0.25 4.74
CA PHE A 21 -19.64 0.44 5.40
C PHE A 21 -18.48 -0.13 4.58
N ALA A 22 -18.59 -1.38 4.11
CA ALA A 22 -17.57 -2.01 3.28
C ALA A 22 -17.32 -1.23 1.96
N ALA A 23 -18.42 -0.82 1.30
CA ALA A 23 -18.33 0.02 0.11
C ALA A 23 -17.67 1.37 0.42
N GLY A 24 -17.98 2.00 1.54
CA GLY A 24 -17.39 3.27 1.98
C GLY A 24 -15.89 3.15 2.25
N VAL A 25 -15.45 2.12 2.95
CA VAL A 25 -14.03 1.84 3.22
C VAL A 25 -13.23 1.70 1.93
N TYR A 26 -13.81 1.04 0.92
CA TYR A 26 -13.14 0.84 -0.36
C TYR A 26 -13.16 2.09 -1.26
N THR A 27 -14.31 2.79 -1.33
CA THR A 27 -14.49 3.89 -2.29
C THR A 27 -13.99 5.23 -1.77
N LEU A 28 -14.07 5.48 -0.46
CA LEU A 28 -13.66 6.76 0.11
C LEU A 28 -12.20 7.12 -0.19
N PRO A 29 -11.22 6.22 -0.03
CA PRO A 29 -9.84 6.50 -0.38
C PRO A 29 -9.66 6.92 -1.84
N ILE A 30 -10.42 6.31 -2.76
CA ILE A 30 -10.38 6.66 -4.20
C ILE A 30 -10.90 8.09 -4.42
N LEU A 31 -12.01 8.44 -3.76
CA LEU A 31 -12.67 9.75 -3.95
C LEU A 31 -11.85 10.91 -3.38
N ILE A 32 -11.10 10.69 -2.30
CA ILE A 32 -10.30 11.72 -1.65
C ILE A 32 -8.81 11.68 -2.03
N ALA A 33 -8.39 10.69 -2.83
CA ALA A 33 -7.00 10.60 -3.29
C ALA A 33 -6.61 11.87 -4.06
N PRO A 34 -5.43 12.44 -3.79
CA PRO A 34 -4.91 13.51 -4.63
C PRO A 34 -4.59 12.98 -6.04
N SER A 35 -4.42 13.88 -6.99
CA SER A 35 -3.96 13.51 -8.33
C SER A 35 -2.60 12.81 -8.24
N ALA A 36 -2.47 11.67 -8.90
CA ALA A 36 -1.22 10.95 -9.00
C ALA A 36 -0.17 11.78 -9.80
N PRO A 37 1.11 11.66 -9.48
CA PRO A 37 2.17 12.29 -10.27
C PRO A 37 2.16 11.76 -11.70
N GLY A 38 2.35 12.64 -12.67
CA GLY A 38 2.45 12.28 -14.09
C GLY A 38 3.63 11.35 -14.34
N SER A 39 3.52 10.51 -15.36
CA SER A 39 4.55 9.52 -15.73
C SER A 39 5.91 10.16 -16.03
N GLU A 40 5.93 11.36 -16.60
CA GLU A 40 7.18 12.09 -16.87
C GLU A 40 7.93 12.46 -15.58
N LEU A 41 7.20 12.95 -14.57
CA LEU A 41 7.77 13.30 -13.28
C LEU A 41 8.32 12.06 -12.56
N VAL A 42 7.56 10.95 -12.61
CA VAL A 42 8.01 9.68 -12.05
C VAL A 42 9.23 9.15 -12.79
N ALA A 43 9.24 9.20 -14.12
CA ALA A 43 10.39 8.79 -14.93
C ALA A 43 11.65 9.61 -14.60
N ALA A 44 11.52 10.93 -14.42
CA ALA A 44 12.62 11.79 -14.01
C ALA A 44 13.17 11.39 -12.61
N SER A 45 12.29 11.11 -11.64
CA SER A 45 12.68 10.59 -10.33
C SER A 45 13.39 9.23 -10.45
N GLN A 46 12.91 8.34 -11.32
CA GLN A 46 13.49 7.02 -11.53
C GLN A 46 14.89 7.07 -12.20
N GLN A 47 15.18 8.10 -13.00
CA GLN A 47 16.52 8.29 -13.58
C GLN A 47 17.60 8.60 -12.53
N GLN A 48 17.21 9.20 -11.41
CA GLN A 48 18.11 9.49 -10.29
C GLN A 48 18.19 8.36 -9.28
N ALA A 49 17.40 7.29 -9.46
CA ALA A 49 17.33 6.20 -8.53
C ALA A 49 18.57 5.32 -8.56
N ARG A 50 19.05 4.94 -7.37
CA ARG A 50 20.17 4.03 -7.18
C ARG A 50 19.75 2.56 -7.21
N PHE A 51 18.51 2.27 -6.75
CA PHE A 51 18.00 0.91 -6.65
C PHE A 51 16.65 0.79 -7.34
N HIS A 52 16.36 -0.42 -7.83
CA HIS A 52 15.12 -0.72 -8.53
C HIS A 52 14.58 -2.07 -8.08
N GLY A 53 13.25 -2.16 -7.98
CA GLY A 53 12.52 -3.39 -7.73
C GLY A 53 11.26 -3.42 -8.58
N THR A 54 10.49 -4.50 -8.45
CA THR A 54 9.21 -4.66 -9.15
C THR A 54 8.17 -5.18 -8.19
N PHE A 55 7.10 -4.42 -8.00
CA PHE A 55 5.88 -4.90 -7.34
C PHE A 55 5.16 -5.86 -8.27
N ARG A 56 4.69 -6.98 -7.73
CA ARG A 56 4.01 -8.05 -8.45
C ARG A 56 2.74 -8.45 -7.70
N ARG A 57 1.76 -8.92 -8.45
CA ARG A 57 0.46 -9.33 -7.89
C ARG A 57 0.42 -10.74 -7.31
N ASP A 58 1.47 -11.52 -7.52
CA ASP A 58 1.55 -12.95 -7.19
C ASP A 58 2.39 -13.21 -5.93
N LEU A 59 2.43 -12.27 -5.00
CA LEU A 59 3.05 -12.46 -3.70
C LEU A 59 2.14 -13.27 -2.78
N THR A 60 2.71 -13.90 -1.74
CA THR A 60 2.03 -14.88 -0.89
C THR A 60 0.72 -14.34 -0.28
N ASP A 61 0.74 -13.15 0.31
CA ASP A 61 -0.47 -12.53 0.89
C ASP A 61 -1.16 -11.52 -0.06
N SER A 62 -0.79 -11.51 -1.35
CA SER A 62 -1.52 -10.73 -2.35
C SER A 62 -2.83 -11.40 -2.74
N ASP A 63 -3.90 -10.60 -2.85
CA ASP A 63 -5.22 -11.05 -3.27
C ASP A 63 -5.89 -10.05 -4.22
N ARG A 64 -7.20 -10.19 -4.42
CA ARG A 64 -7.98 -9.32 -5.33
C ARG A 64 -8.11 -7.88 -4.83
N LEU A 65 -7.94 -7.63 -3.52
CA LEU A 65 -8.07 -6.33 -2.86
C LEU A 65 -6.73 -5.78 -2.35
N HIS A 66 -5.70 -6.63 -2.27
CA HIS A 66 -4.38 -6.30 -1.70
C HIS A 66 -3.29 -6.67 -2.71
N TRP A 67 -2.87 -5.72 -3.51
CA TRP A 67 -1.85 -5.92 -4.54
C TRP A 67 -1.18 -4.62 -4.96
N GLY A 68 0.01 -4.75 -5.52
CA GLY A 68 0.70 -3.70 -6.26
C GLY A 68 1.38 -4.28 -7.49
N GLU A 69 1.59 -3.45 -8.50
CA GLU A 69 2.32 -3.82 -9.71
C GLU A 69 3.06 -2.62 -10.28
N GLY A 70 4.21 -2.86 -10.87
CA GLY A 70 4.99 -1.85 -11.56
C GLY A 70 6.39 -1.69 -11.00
N LYS A 71 7.17 -0.81 -11.64
CA LYS A 71 8.57 -0.54 -11.29
C LYS A 71 8.64 0.43 -10.11
N VAL A 72 9.20 -0.02 -9.00
CA VAL A 72 9.55 0.82 -7.86
C VAL A 72 11.03 1.17 -7.91
N SER A 73 11.36 2.41 -7.59
CA SER A 73 12.73 2.92 -7.67
C SER A 73 13.04 3.75 -6.42
N ILE A 74 14.22 3.52 -5.86
CA ILE A 74 14.70 4.17 -4.63
C ILE A 74 15.88 5.06 -4.99
N GLY A 75 15.66 6.36 -4.91
CA GLY A 75 16.66 7.42 -5.11
C GLY A 75 17.31 7.86 -3.80
N PRO A 76 18.11 8.91 -3.86
CA PRO A 76 18.75 9.48 -2.68
C PRO A 76 17.75 10.19 -1.74
N ASP A 77 16.67 10.70 -2.26
CA ASP A 77 15.69 11.56 -1.57
C ASP A 77 14.23 11.18 -1.81
N THR A 78 13.98 10.17 -2.66
CA THR A 78 12.62 9.74 -3.01
C THR A 78 12.53 8.24 -3.22
N VAL A 79 11.35 7.69 -2.94
CA VAL A 79 10.90 6.38 -3.42
C VAL A 79 9.73 6.60 -4.37
N SER A 80 9.83 6.07 -5.58
CA SER A 80 8.83 6.29 -6.63
C SER A 80 8.32 4.98 -7.22
N LEU A 81 7.04 4.96 -7.58
CA LEU A 81 6.39 3.87 -8.31
C LEU A 81 5.88 4.38 -9.66
N MET A 82 6.25 3.68 -10.71
CA MET A 82 5.54 3.74 -11.99
C MET A 82 4.70 2.46 -12.11
N GLY A 83 3.42 2.57 -11.77
CA GLY A 83 2.56 1.40 -11.67
C GLY A 83 1.25 1.68 -10.98
N LYS A 84 0.68 0.65 -10.33
CA LYS A 84 -0.62 0.71 -9.66
C LYS A 84 -0.61 -0.03 -8.35
N LEU A 85 -1.48 0.41 -7.45
CA LEU A 85 -1.82 -0.26 -6.19
C LEU A 85 -3.32 -0.50 -6.13
N ALA A 86 -3.74 -1.56 -5.46
CA ALA A 86 -5.13 -1.70 -5.02
C ALA A 86 -5.50 -0.48 -4.17
N PRO A 87 -6.70 0.09 -4.32
CA PRO A 87 -7.16 1.17 -3.45
C PRO A 87 -7.38 0.70 -2.02
N GLY A 88 -7.04 1.55 -1.06
CA GLY A 88 -7.30 1.28 0.36
C GLY A 88 -6.87 2.46 1.24
N PRO A 89 -7.30 2.47 2.50
CA PRO A 89 -6.99 3.55 3.42
C PRO A 89 -5.59 3.39 4.02
N ASP A 90 -5.00 4.52 4.42
CA ASP A 90 -3.83 4.59 5.31
C ASP A 90 -2.62 3.74 4.89
N TYR A 91 -2.23 3.83 3.62
CA TYR A 91 -1.04 3.15 3.14
C TYR A 91 0.22 3.87 3.57
N GLN A 92 1.15 3.10 4.14
CA GLN A 92 2.48 3.54 4.54
C GLN A 92 3.55 2.75 3.78
N LEU A 93 4.59 3.47 3.38
CA LEU A 93 5.77 2.90 2.74
C LEU A 93 6.83 2.57 3.78
N TYR A 94 7.36 1.36 3.72
CA TYR A 94 8.43 0.89 4.61
C TYR A 94 9.64 0.41 3.81
N LEU A 95 10.84 0.56 4.37
CA LEU A 95 12.01 -0.19 3.96
C LEU A 95 12.31 -1.26 5.01
N SER A 96 12.60 -2.48 4.55
CA SER A 96 12.85 -3.66 5.38
C SER A 96 14.24 -4.23 5.15
N PRO A 97 14.93 -4.70 6.19
CA PRO A 97 16.24 -5.35 6.04
C PRO A 97 16.14 -6.73 5.37
N ALA A 98 14.94 -7.29 5.24
CA ALA A 98 14.70 -8.56 4.56
C ALA A 98 13.43 -8.49 3.72
N PHE A 99 13.32 -9.35 2.71
CA PHE A 99 12.11 -9.44 1.90
C PHE A 99 10.96 -10.01 2.71
N VAL A 100 9.80 -9.38 2.57
CA VAL A 100 8.55 -9.71 3.25
C VAL A 100 7.45 -9.81 2.21
N GLU A 101 6.68 -10.86 2.24
CA GLU A 101 5.50 -11.04 1.39
C GLU A 101 4.29 -11.58 2.14
N THR A 102 4.36 -11.55 3.50
CA THR A 102 3.27 -11.97 4.39
C THR A 102 3.08 -10.98 5.53
N GLU A 103 1.85 -10.93 6.06
CA GLU A 103 1.52 -10.14 7.26
C GLU A 103 2.29 -10.61 8.49
N ALA A 104 2.47 -11.92 8.62
CA ALA A 104 3.22 -12.52 9.72
C ALA A 104 4.69 -12.09 9.71
N ASP A 105 5.34 -12.07 8.54
CA ASP A 105 6.71 -11.62 8.41
C ASP A 105 6.85 -10.12 8.64
N PHE A 106 5.88 -9.32 8.16
CA PHE A 106 5.84 -7.90 8.44
C PHE A 106 5.78 -7.64 9.96
N ALA A 107 4.85 -8.29 10.67
CA ALA A 107 4.70 -8.15 12.11
C ALA A 107 5.98 -8.53 12.87
N ARG A 108 6.64 -9.61 12.44
CA ARG A 108 7.90 -10.11 13.03
C ARG A 108 9.08 -9.16 12.85
N LEU A 109 9.13 -8.44 11.73
CA LEU A 109 10.26 -7.59 11.34
C LEU A 109 9.99 -6.09 11.52
N LYS A 110 8.78 -5.67 11.88
CA LYS A 110 8.35 -4.27 11.92
C LYS A 110 9.30 -3.36 12.70
N ASP A 111 9.81 -3.82 13.83
CA ASP A 111 10.72 -3.05 14.69
C ASP A 111 12.11 -2.81 14.05
N GLN A 112 12.45 -3.57 13.01
CA GLN A 112 13.71 -3.43 12.25
C GLN A 112 13.53 -2.64 10.96
N MET A 113 12.28 -2.32 10.61
CA MET A 113 11.92 -1.54 9.43
C MET A 113 11.97 -0.05 9.72
N VAL A 114 12.09 0.73 8.67
CA VAL A 114 11.89 2.18 8.74
C VAL A 114 10.66 2.58 7.94
N ARG A 115 9.75 3.32 8.58
CA ARG A 115 8.63 3.94 7.89
C ARG A 115 9.12 5.18 7.14
N VAL A 116 8.94 5.19 5.82
CA VAL A 116 9.35 6.28 4.92
C VAL A 116 8.28 7.38 4.92
N GLY A 117 7.02 7.00 4.72
CA GLY A 117 5.93 7.96 4.68
C GLY A 117 4.64 7.42 4.06
N PRO A 118 3.59 8.25 4.02
CA PRO A 118 2.30 7.83 3.49
C PRO A 118 2.29 7.74 1.96
N VAL A 119 1.61 6.71 1.44
CA VAL A 119 1.27 6.55 0.02
C VAL A 119 -0.18 6.94 -0.15
N LYS A 120 -0.44 8.04 -0.88
CA LYS A 120 -1.76 8.66 -0.99
C LYS A 120 -2.43 8.45 -2.35
N THR A 121 -1.73 7.88 -3.31
CA THR A 121 -2.23 7.65 -4.68
C THR A 121 -2.14 6.19 -5.05
N PHE A 122 -3.06 5.72 -5.89
CA PHE A 122 -3.15 4.31 -6.29
C PHE A 122 -2.64 4.05 -7.71
N ASP A 123 -2.51 5.10 -8.51
CA ASP A 123 -1.66 5.13 -9.70
C ASP A 123 -0.37 5.82 -9.32
N ASN A 124 0.73 5.54 -9.89
CA ASN A 124 2.02 6.16 -9.63
C ASN A 124 2.15 6.87 -8.26
N PHE A 125 3.31 6.88 -7.67
CA PHE A 125 3.59 7.74 -6.51
C PHE A 125 5.04 8.21 -6.49
N ILE A 126 5.29 9.30 -5.76
CA ILE A 126 6.61 9.75 -5.33
C ILE A 126 6.49 10.09 -3.85
N VAL A 127 7.20 9.36 -3.01
CA VAL A 127 7.25 9.55 -1.56
C VAL A 127 8.65 10.06 -1.18
N PRO A 128 8.77 11.21 -0.50
CA PRO A 128 10.06 11.71 -0.02
C PRO A 128 10.72 10.70 0.92
N LEU A 129 12.00 10.44 0.70
CA LEU A 129 12.83 9.63 1.59
C LEU A 129 13.54 10.57 2.58
N PRO A 130 13.33 10.40 3.89
CA PRO A 130 14.02 11.23 4.87
C PRO A 130 15.55 11.13 4.75
N ALA A 131 16.26 12.24 4.83
CA ALA A 131 17.72 12.29 4.69
C ALA A 131 18.48 11.46 5.75
N THR A 132 17.80 11.10 6.85
CA THR A 132 18.34 10.22 7.90
C THR A 132 18.28 8.74 7.55
N VAL A 133 17.58 8.38 6.46
CA VAL A 133 17.39 6.99 6.02
C VAL A 133 18.37 6.68 4.89
N ASP A 134 19.30 5.78 5.16
CA ASP A 134 20.16 5.21 4.10
C ASP A 134 19.50 3.97 3.52
N PRO A 135 18.99 4.02 2.27
CA PRO A 135 18.33 2.88 1.65
C PRO A 135 19.28 1.70 1.38
N ALA A 136 20.59 1.92 1.40
CA ALA A 136 21.57 0.85 1.24
C ALA A 136 21.62 -0.12 2.44
N ARG A 137 20.98 0.22 3.56
CA ARG A 137 20.88 -0.63 4.76
C ARG A 137 19.69 -1.59 4.73
N TYR A 138 18.86 -1.51 3.70
CA TYR A 138 17.63 -2.29 3.55
C TYR A 138 17.64 -3.04 2.22
N ASP A 139 16.87 -4.13 2.15
CA ASP A 139 16.80 -4.99 0.96
C ASP A 139 15.50 -4.81 0.17
N SER A 140 14.45 -4.38 0.86
CA SER A 140 13.09 -4.43 0.31
C SER A 140 12.29 -3.19 0.66
N VAL A 141 11.36 -2.87 -0.21
CA VAL A 141 10.34 -1.84 -0.02
C VAL A 141 8.97 -2.49 0.07
N ILE A 142 8.13 -2.03 1.00
CA ILE A 142 6.82 -2.61 1.31
C ILE A 142 5.79 -1.49 1.36
N VAL A 143 4.59 -1.75 0.82
CA VAL A 143 3.39 -0.96 1.08
C VAL A 143 2.51 -1.73 2.05
N TRP A 144 2.16 -1.09 3.15
CA TRP A 144 1.40 -1.65 4.25
C TRP A 144 0.21 -0.77 4.60
N CYS A 145 -0.95 -1.35 4.87
CA CYS A 145 -2.14 -0.65 5.39
C CYS A 145 -2.12 -0.67 6.92
N GLU A 146 -1.88 0.49 7.56
CA GLU A 146 -1.80 0.57 9.02
C GLU A 146 -3.15 0.37 9.70
N THR A 147 -4.22 0.93 9.14
CA THR A 147 -5.56 0.86 9.75
C THR A 147 -6.07 -0.57 9.87
N PHE A 148 -5.81 -1.41 8.87
CA PHE A 148 -6.32 -2.79 8.86
C PHE A 148 -5.24 -3.84 9.13
N GLY A 149 -3.98 -3.44 9.25
CA GLY A 149 -2.88 -4.39 9.46
C GLY A 149 -2.73 -5.35 8.29
N GLN A 150 -2.83 -4.84 7.04
CA GLN A 150 -2.85 -5.67 5.83
C GLN A 150 -1.61 -5.42 4.97
N PHE A 151 -1.04 -6.52 4.47
CA PHE A 151 0.01 -6.50 3.46
C PHE A 151 -0.59 -6.10 2.10
N ILE A 152 0.03 -5.16 1.40
CA ILE A 152 -0.43 -4.72 0.07
C ILE A 152 0.51 -5.24 -1.00
N THR A 153 1.80 -4.93 -0.89
CA THR A 153 2.81 -5.39 -1.86
C THR A 153 4.21 -5.13 -1.33
N ALA A 154 5.17 -5.83 -1.91
CA ALA A 154 6.60 -5.61 -1.63
C ALA A 154 7.45 -5.84 -2.87
N ALA A 155 8.65 -5.28 -2.86
CA ALA A 155 9.67 -5.58 -3.86
C ALA A 155 11.06 -5.62 -3.21
N ARG A 156 11.83 -6.63 -3.59
CA ARG A 156 13.27 -6.64 -3.30
C ARG A 156 13.97 -5.73 -4.30
N TYR A 157 14.85 -4.87 -3.84
CA TYR A 157 15.66 -3.97 -4.66
C TYR A 157 17.15 -4.15 -4.45
N ARG A 158 17.57 -4.95 -3.45
CA ARG A 158 18.94 -5.40 -3.23
C ARG A 158 18.99 -6.92 -3.04
N GLN A 159 20.08 -7.51 -3.47
CA GLN A 159 20.44 -8.92 -3.24
C GLN A 159 21.57 -9.02 -2.23
#